data_22e3b007e0422ed6bd249e25b04fb877
#
_entry.id   22e3b007e0422ed6bd249e25b04fb877
#
_cell.length_a   1.000
_cell.length_b   1.000
_cell.length_c   1.000
_cell.angle_alpha   90.00
_cell.angle_beta   90.00
_cell.angle_gamma   90.00
#
_symmetry.space_group_name_H-M   'P 1'
#
loop_
_entity.id
_entity.type
_entity.pdbx_description
1 polymer ?
#
loop_
_entity_poly.entity_id
_entity_poly.type
_entity_poly.pdbx_seq_one_letter_code
_entity_poly.pdbx_strand_id
1 'polypeptide(L)'
;MRLLRTLTIIFSIFTTSVVLAQQNLPVIKANQTKISIKDGDEPVTHYWNHLSTKVKPIVYNVLKSNVSRNLTFYTDIDSISFNVSPGKSYDFKVLLMSKDTCYVKLSTEENSYSKICNNCDSLSDTIQFIFSKSEEITIKGSLNNTGIVDLIFDTGAGYNYFIGNGLNEKFGLKINGLMEDESVTGLATEQTSFPNQLQISSLKWNNQSITYIDEKGYTGGGVIIGYNMFENKVVKIDYDKSLLILSDELPVDISGYTSVPMRHTTGGTYIELTIFNGKKEIKGWFLFDTGASFALSMNADFESKNLIKDGMKKIGTGRIASTESDYQEVDIVLAPKIKLGDIEISDAPINIGGKNMFQLKYAGIVGISILKQLNTIVDYKNQRMYFKTNNMFGISLKKK
;
A
#
# COMPACT_ATOMS: atom_id res chain seq x y z
N MET A 1 78.12 -27.02 -22.80
CA MET A 1 77.03 -27.98 -22.56
C MET A 1 76.20 -27.50 -21.39
N ARG A 2 75.08 -26.77 -21.64
CA ARG A 2 74.20 -26.27 -20.63
C ARG A 2 72.88 -27.06 -20.71
N LEU A 3 72.54 -27.80 -19.64
CA LEU A 3 71.27 -28.51 -19.51
C LEU A 3 70.15 -27.52 -19.16
N LEU A 4 69.17 -27.40 -20.01
CA LEU A 4 67.89 -26.72 -19.72
C LEU A 4 67.01 -27.72 -18.98
N ARG A 5 66.66 -27.43 -17.71
CA ARG A 5 65.65 -28.16 -16.98
C ARG A 5 64.31 -27.45 -17.21
N THR A 6 63.42 -28.11 -17.94
CA THR A 6 62.04 -27.68 -18.15
C THR A 6 61.26 -28.05 -16.92
N LEU A 7 60.70 -27.01 -16.21
CA LEU A 7 59.82 -27.17 -15.05
C LEU A 7 58.40 -27.22 -15.56
N THR A 8 57.78 -28.38 -15.54
CA THR A 8 56.38 -28.56 -15.89
C THR A 8 55.49 -28.23 -14.63
N ILE A 9 54.81 -27.08 -14.62
CA ILE A 9 53.85 -26.72 -13.59
C ILE A 9 52.53 -27.35 -13.99
N ILE A 10 52.08 -28.36 -13.23
CA ILE A 10 50.73 -28.93 -13.33
C ILE A 10 49.76 -28.03 -12.55
N PHE A 11 48.94 -27.30 -13.29
CA PHE A 11 47.85 -26.50 -12.70
C PHE A 11 46.66 -27.43 -12.46
N SER A 12 46.48 -27.91 -11.24
CA SER A 12 45.27 -28.61 -10.82
C SER A 12 44.13 -27.65 -10.68
N ILE A 13 43.23 -27.60 -11.66
CA ILE A 13 41.98 -26.86 -11.58
C ILE A 13 41.05 -27.68 -10.65
N PHE A 14 40.95 -27.26 -9.38
CA PHE A 14 39.91 -27.71 -8.50
C PHE A 14 38.58 -27.01 -8.93
N THR A 15 37.77 -27.69 -9.72
CA THR A 15 36.40 -27.34 -9.91
C THR A 15 35.64 -27.70 -8.64
N THR A 16 35.45 -26.72 -7.76
CA THR A 16 34.50 -26.85 -6.66
C THR A 16 33.09 -26.85 -7.26
N SER A 17 32.54 -28.03 -7.47
CA SER A 17 31.11 -28.20 -7.73
C SER A 17 30.38 -27.77 -6.48
N VAL A 18 29.81 -26.56 -6.50
CA VAL A 18 28.81 -26.15 -5.51
C VAL A 18 27.57 -27.01 -5.78
N VAL A 19 27.47 -28.14 -5.08
CA VAL A 19 26.25 -28.90 -4.99
C VAL A 19 25.29 -28.01 -4.18
N LEU A 20 24.46 -27.25 -4.88
CA LEU A 20 23.27 -26.64 -4.29
C LEU A 20 22.42 -27.81 -3.79
N ALA A 21 22.52 -28.10 -2.50
CA ALA A 21 21.60 -28.97 -1.84
C ALA A 21 20.20 -28.44 -2.12
N GLN A 22 19.43 -29.16 -2.94
CA GLN A 22 17.99 -28.91 -3.08
C GLN A 22 17.40 -29.15 -1.66
N GLN A 23 17.25 -28.08 -0.89
CA GLN A 23 16.50 -28.15 0.35
C GLN A 23 15.12 -28.72 0.00
N ASN A 24 14.75 -29.83 0.64
CA ASN A 24 13.39 -30.36 0.56
C ASN A 24 12.47 -29.34 1.21
N LEU A 25 11.92 -28.41 0.40
CA LEU A 25 10.98 -27.42 0.88
C LEU A 25 9.74 -28.12 1.43
N PRO A 26 9.19 -27.65 2.54
CA PRO A 26 7.89 -28.11 3.04
C PRO A 26 6.83 -28.10 1.95
N VAL A 27 5.90 -29.05 2.00
CA VAL A 27 4.83 -29.17 1.01
C VAL A 27 3.49 -29.24 1.74
N ILE A 28 2.56 -28.38 1.37
CA ILE A 28 1.15 -28.44 1.78
C ILE A 28 0.27 -28.63 0.54
N LYS A 29 -1.02 -28.87 0.75
CA LYS A 29 -1.98 -29.18 -0.33
C LYS A 29 -3.05 -28.09 -0.44
N ALA A 30 -3.59 -27.93 -1.65
CA ALA A 30 -4.73 -27.07 -1.93
C ALA A 30 -5.60 -27.66 -3.04
N ASN A 31 -6.92 -27.50 -2.94
CA ASN A 31 -7.86 -27.80 -4.03
C ASN A 31 -8.30 -26.50 -4.75
N GLN A 32 -8.08 -25.33 -4.15
CA GLN A 32 -8.43 -24.03 -4.71
C GLN A 32 -7.21 -23.12 -4.73
N THR A 33 -7.29 -22.08 -5.54
CA THR A 33 -6.20 -21.10 -5.67
C THR A 33 -6.22 -20.02 -4.60
N LYS A 34 -7.35 -19.81 -3.93
CA LYS A 34 -7.51 -18.83 -2.85
C LYS A 34 -6.76 -19.28 -1.60
N ILE A 35 -6.11 -18.29 -0.97
CA ILE A 35 -5.38 -18.51 0.29
C ILE A 35 -5.74 -17.45 1.31
N SER A 36 -5.36 -17.68 2.55
CA SER A 36 -5.41 -16.66 3.59
C SER A 36 -4.19 -16.73 4.50
N ILE A 37 -3.89 -15.63 5.17
CA ILE A 37 -2.75 -15.53 6.07
C ILE A 37 -3.23 -14.95 7.41
N LYS A 38 -2.80 -15.59 8.50
CA LYS A 38 -2.92 -15.03 9.84
C LYS A 38 -1.55 -14.62 10.33
N ASP A 39 -1.38 -13.35 10.65
CA ASP A 39 -0.13 -12.77 11.12
C ASP A 39 -0.23 -12.41 12.62
N GLY A 40 0.35 -13.25 13.47
CA GLY A 40 0.27 -13.11 14.92
C GLY A 40 -1.18 -13.12 15.42
N ASP A 41 -1.55 -12.09 16.18
CA ASP A 41 -2.89 -11.90 16.74
C ASP A 41 -3.84 -11.10 15.81
N GLU A 42 -3.34 -10.67 14.65
CA GLU A 42 -4.17 -9.96 13.67
C GLU A 42 -5.27 -10.86 13.09
N PRO A 43 -6.38 -10.30 12.64
CA PRO A 43 -7.41 -11.04 11.92
C PRO A 43 -6.85 -11.73 10.67
N VAL A 44 -7.45 -12.84 10.27
CA VAL A 44 -7.07 -13.53 9.03
C VAL A 44 -7.35 -12.61 7.84
N THR A 45 -6.34 -12.44 7.00
CA THR A 45 -6.42 -11.64 5.77
C THR A 45 -6.69 -12.56 4.58
N HIS A 46 -7.66 -12.17 3.75
CA HIS A 46 -8.06 -12.92 2.55
C HIS A 46 -7.70 -12.21 1.22
N TYR A 47 -7.05 -11.05 1.27
CA TYR A 47 -6.76 -10.18 0.11
C TYR A 47 -5.35 -10.39 -0.42
N TRP A 48 -5.07 -11.63 -0.87
CA TRP A 48 -3.73 -12.00 -1.32
C TRP A 48 -3.76 -12.51 -2.75
N ASN A 49 -2.61 -12.45 -3.41
CA ASN A 49 -2.46 -13.09 -4.70
C ASN A 49 -2.87 -14.56 -4.63
N HIS A 50 -3.63 -15.02 -5.61
CA HIS A 50 -3.99 -16.41 -5.73
C HIS A 50 -2.77 -17.28 -6.05
N LEU A 51 -2.82 -18.54 -5.69
CA LEU A 51 -1.84 -19.53 -6.12
C LEU A 51 -1.80 -19.58 -7.66
N SER A 52 -0.60 -19.52 -8.23
CA SER A 52 -0.36 -19.54 -9.66
C SER A 52 0.85 -20.41 -9.99
N THR A 53 0.75 -21.26 -11.00
CA THR A 53 1.87 -22.05 -11.52
C THR A 53 2.75 -21.24 -12.48
N LYS A 54 2.28 -20.08 -12.93
CA LYS A 54 2.99 -19.19 -13.87
C LYS A 54 3.98 -18.27 -13.17
N VAL A 55 3.77 -17.98 -11.88
CA VAL A 55 4.65 -17.13 -11.05
C VAL A 55 5.50 -18.02 -10.15
N LYS A 56 6.84 -17.83 -10.18
CA LYS A 56 7.79 -18.68 -9.42
C LYS A 56 8.93 -17.84 -8.84
N PRO A 57 8.96 -17.60 -7.53
CA PRO A 57 7.91 -17.89 -6.55
C PRO A 57 6.79 -16.85 -6.58
N ILE A 58 5.62 -17.22 -6.07
CA ILE A 58 4.60 -16.26 -5.65
C ILE A 58 5.11 -15.68 -4.32
N VAL A 59 5.26 -14.37 -4.26
CA VAL A 59 5.78 -13.68 -3.06
C VAL A 59 4.61 -13.03 -2.33
N TYR A 60 4.46 -13.38 -1.06
CA TYR A 60 3.55 -12.71 -0.13
C TYR A 60 4.39 -11.90 0.85
N ASN A 61 4.32 -10.57 0.71
CA ASN A 61 4.94 -9.65 1.66
C ASN A 61 4.04 -9.52 2.87
N VAL A 62 4.51 -10.00 4.02
CA VAL A 62 3.75 -9.94 5.26
C VAL A 62 4.19 -8.73 6.07
N LEU A 63 3.25 -8.18 6.85
CA LEU A 63 3.47 -6.98 7.63
C LEU A 63 4.75 -7.08 8.45
N LYS A 64 5.58 -6.04 8.39
CA LYS A 64 6.84 -5.99 9.13
C LYS A 64 6.58 -5.68 10.59
N SER A 65 7.26 -6.44 11.43
CA SER A 65 7.32 -6.22 12.87
C SER A 65 8.78 -6.34 13.29
N ASN A 66 9.18 -5.56 14.28
CA ASN A 66 10.53 -5.63 14.85
C ASN A 66 10.73 -6.84 15.78
N VAL A 67 9.68 -7.66 15.95
CA VAL A 67 9.71 -8.86 16.81
C VAL A 67 9.34 -10.11 16.01
N SER A 68 9.89 -11.24 16.44
CA SER A 68 9.49 -12.55 15.91
C SER A 68 8.05 -12.85 16.30
N ARG A 69 7.30 -13.47 15.38
CA ARG A 69 5.89 -13.80 15.58
C ARG A 69 5.48 -15.02 14.76
N ASN A 70 4.38 -15.64 15.14
CA ASN A 70 3.82 -16.75 14.38
C ASN A 70 3.02 -16.22 13.21
N LEU A 71 3.30 -16.77 12.03
CA LEU A 71 2.53 -16.52 10.81
C LEU A 71 2.03 -17.87 10.29
N THR A 72 0.74 -17.96 9.98
CA THR A 72 0.13 -19.17 9.44
C THR A 72 -0.47 -18.87 8.07
N PHE A 73 -0.02 -19.63 7.08
CA PHE A 73 -0.56 -19.63 5.72
C PHE A 73 -1.58 -20.77 5.60
N TYR A 74 -2.77 -20.45 5.15
CA TYR A 74 -3.89 -21.38 4.98
C TYR A 74 -4.22 -21.56 3.51
N THR A 75 -4.48 -22.79 3.13
CA THR A 75 -5.22 -23.13 1.92
C THR A 75 -6.64 -23.56 2.32
N ASP A 76 -7.45 -24.00 1.36
CA ASP A 76 -8.79 -24.55 1.62
C ASP A 76 -8.79 -25.87 2.40
N ILE A 77 -7.67 -26.64 2.40
CA ILE A 77 -7.59 -27.96 3.02
C ILE A 77 -6.37 -28.17 3.93
N ASP A 78 -5.41 -27.24 3.94
CA ASP A 78 -4.15 -27.44 4.65
C ASP A 78 -3.59 -26.11 5.18
N SER A 79 -2.55 -26.17 6.02
CA SER A 79 -1.88 -24.97 6.52
C SER A 79 -0.43 -25.23 6.88
N ILE A 80 0.37 -24.16 6.89
CA ILE A 80 1.76 -24.17 7.35
C ILE A 80 2.03 -22.94 8.20
N SER A 81 2.73 -23.11 9.31
CA SER A 81 3.09 -22.04 10.24
C SER A 81 4.59 -21.85 10.31
N PHE A 82 5.01 -20.58 10.42
CA PHE A 82 6.39 -20.19 10.59
C PHE A 82 6.51 -19.21 11.77
N ASN A 83 7.55 -19.37 12.56
CA ASN A 83 7.98 -18.27 13.44
C ASN A 83 8.84 -17.33 12.61
N VAL A 84 8.25 -16.25 12.13
CA VAL A 84 8.89 -15.32 11.22
C VAL A 84 9.66 -14.24 11.99
N SER A 85 10.83 -13.89 11.46
CA SER A 85 11.69 -12.82 11.95
C SER A 85 11.85 -11.73 10.89
N PRO A 86 12.06 -10.47 11.27
CA PRO A 86 12.26 -9.36 10.32
C PRO A 86 13.41 -9.63 9.34
N GLY A 87 13.25 -9.19 8.09
CA GLY A 87 14.26 -9.29 7.04
C GLY A 87 14.56 -10.72 6.58
N LYS A 88 13.62 -11.66 6.72
CA LYS A 88 13.76 -13.06 6.33
C LYS A 88 12.68 -13.47 5.33
N SER A 89 12.94 -14.55 4.61
CA SER A 89 11.96 -15.21 3.76
C SER A 89 11.85 -16.70 4.08
N TYR A 90 10.67 -17.26 3.81
CA TYR A 90 10.31 -18.64 4.14
C TYR A 90 9.68 -19.27 2.90
N ASP A 91 10.41 -20.22 2.31
CA ASP A 91 10.02 -20.86 1.06
C ASP A 91 9.34 -22.21 1.32
N PHE A 92 8.27 -22.49 0.60
CA PHE A 92 7.57 -23.77 0.62
C PHE A 92 6.84 -24.03 -0.71
N LYS A 93 6.22 -25.19 -0.83
CA LYS A 93 5.47 -25.59 -2.02
C LYS A 93 4.02 -25.85 -1.65
N VAL A 94 3.11 -25.52 -2.56
CA VAL A 94 1.71 -25.93 -2.48
C VAL A 94 1.42 -26.84 -3.66
N LEU A 95 1.00 -28.08 -3.36
CA LEU A 95 0.52 -29.01 -4.38
C LEU A 95 -0.96 -28.70 -4.64
N LEU A 96 -1.22 -27.99 -5.74
CA LEU A 96 -2.54 -27.54 -6.15
C LEU A 96 -3.27 -28.66 -6.91
N MET A 97 -4.48 -28.99 -6.44
CA MET A 97 -5.36 -30.03 -7.05
C MET A 97 -4.65 -31.39 -7.24
N SER A 98 -3.67 -31.70 -6.38
CA SER A 98 -2.82 -32.90 -6.47
C SER A 98 -2.08 -33.08 -7.81
N LYS A 99 -1.96 -32.02 -8.60
CA LYS A 99 -1.39 -32.04 -9.96
C LYS A 99 -0.28 -31.02 -10.16
N ASP A 100 -0.54 -29.78 -9.83
CA ASP A 100 0.33 -28.67 -10.12
C ASP A 100 1.09 -28.20 -8.88
N THR A 101 2.33 -27.74 -9.06
CA THR A 101 3.14 -27.23 -7.94
C THR A 101 3.29 -25.73 -8.03
N CYS A 102 2.82 -25.01 -7.01
CA CYS A 102 3.06 -23.61 -6.79
C CYS A 102 4.24 -23.44 -5.83
N TYR A 103 5.19 -22.59 -6.18
CA TYR A 103 6.31 -22.20 -5.32
C TYR A 103 5.92 -20.93 -4.60
N VAL A 104 5.98 -20.93 -3.28
CA VAL A 104 5.53 -19.84 -2.43
C VAL A 104 6.67 -19.35 -1.56
N LYS A 105 6.76 -18.03 -1.42
CA LYS A 105 7.68 -17.33 -0.54
C LYS A 105 6.89 -16.37 0.34
N LEU A 106 6.95 -16.55 1.67
CA LEU A 106 6.54 -15.54 2.63
C LEU A 106 7.75 -14.66 2.92
N SER A 107 7.63 -13.36 2.67
CA SER A 107 8.73 -12.42 2.83
C SER A 107 8.42 -11.38 3.89
N THR A 108 9.34 -11.22 4.86
CA THR A 108 9.41 -10.07 5.75
C THR A 108 10.52 -9.11 5.34
N GLU A 109 11.11 -9.35 4.15
CA GLU A 109 12.12 -8.48 3.55
C GLU A 109 11.48 -7.15 3.12
N GLU A 110 12.27 -6.11 3.15
CA GLU A 110 11.82 -4.78 2.77
C GLU A 110 11.59 -4.66 1.27
N ASN A 111 10.51 -3.98 0.89
CA ASN A 111 10.30 -3.54 -0.49
C ASN A 111 11.22 -2.33 -0.75
N SER A 112 12.50 -2.62 -1.00
CA SER A 112 13.53 -1.61 -1.16
C SER A 112 13.70 -1.20 -2.61
N TYR A 113 14.13 0.04 -2.81
CA TYR A 113 14.56 0.53 -4.12
C TYR A 113 16.09 0.60 -4.22
N SER A 114 16.60 0.57 -5.44
CA SER A 114 17.97 0.92 -5.77
C SER A 114 18.06 2.34 -6.29
N LYS A 115 19.17 3.03 -6.02
CA LYS A 115 19.44 4.36 -6.60
C LYS A 115 20.24 4.21 -7.90
N ILE A 116 19.75 4.87 -8.95
CA ILE A 116 20.45 4.93 -10.25
C ILE A 116 21.28 6.22 -10.27
N CYS A 117 22.36 6.26 -9.52
CA CYS A 117 23.26 7.41 -9.56
C CYS A 117 24.66 7.07 -9.05
N ASN A 118 25.66 7.76 -9.64
CA ASN A 118 27.06 7.68 -9.22
C ASN A 118 27.30 8.79 -8.18
N ASN A 119 27.29 8.51 -6.89
CA ASN A 119 27.49 9.43 -5.74
C ASN A 119 26.20 10.02 -5.13
N CYS A 120 25.21 9.19 -4.83
CA CYS A 120 24.04 9.64 -4.07
C CYS A 120 24.15 9.27 -2.59
N ASP A 121 24.92 10.03 -1.83
CA ASP A 121 25.07 9.87 -0.38
C ASP A 121 24.02 10.71 0.41
N SER A 122 22.93 11.13 -0.23
CA SER A 122 21.90 11.89 0.50
C SER A 122 21.15 10.97 1.48
N LEU A 123 21.00 11.43 2.72
CA LEU A 123 20.22 10.77 3.77
C LEU A 123 18.72 10.72 3.44
N SER A 124 18.28 11.46 2.42
CA SER A 124 16.89 11.52 1.98
C SER A 124 16.79 11.60 0.47
N ASP A 125 15.73 11.02 -0.08
CA ASP A 125 15.35 11.10 -1.48
C ASP A 125 14.15 12.02 -1.63
N THR A 126 14.19 12.94 -2.60
CA THR A 126 13.14 13.92 -2.84
C THR A 126 12.49 13.69 -4.18
N ILE A 127 11.18 13.56 -4.19
CA ILE A 127 10.34 13.33 -5.36
C ILE A 127 9.37 14.52 -5.49
N GLN A 128 9.38 15.19 -6.62
CA GLN A 128 8.41 16.24 -6.91
C GLN A 128 7.08 15.63 -7.35
N PHE A 129 5.98 16.20 -6.88
CA PHE A 129 4.63 15.83 -7.32
C PHE A 129 3.85 17.07 -7.80
N ILE A 130 2.75 16.80 -8.49
CA ILE A 130 1.74 17.81 -8.83
C ILE A 130 0.37 17.28 -8.38
N PHE A 131 -0.60 18.19 -8.23
CA PHE A 131 -1.98 17.77 -8.10
C PHE A 131 -2.60 17.59 -9.49
N SER A 132 -3.31 16.47 -9.69
CA SER A 132 -4.19 16.29 -10.85
C SER A 132 -5.41 17.21 -10.75
N LYS A 133 -6.27 17.21 -11.78
CA LYS A 133 -7.55 17.94 -11.75
C LYS A 133 -8.51 17.37 -10.68
N SER A 134 -8.36 16.09 -10.35
CA SER A 134 -9.09 15.40 -9.27
C SER A 134 -8.46 15.55 -7.90
N GLU A 135 -7.43 16.39 -7.78
CA GLU A 135 -6.68 16.66 -6.53
C GLU A 135 -5.81 15.49 -6.05
N GLU A 136 -5.52 14.51 -6.91
CA GLU A 136 -4.64 13.39 -6.59
C GLU A 136 -3.16 13.81 -6.63
N ILE A 137 -2.35 13.26 -5.76
CA ILE A 137 -0.90 13.41 -5.79
C ILE A 137 -0.34 12.61 -6.96
N THR A 138 0.12 13.31 -7.99
CA THR A 138 0.62 12.71 -9.23
C THR A 138 2.11 12.90 -9.38
N ILE A 139 2.83 11.82 -9.62
CA ILE A 139 4.28 11.75 -9.77
C ILE A 139 4.60 11.26 -11.20
N LYS A 140 5.62 11.81 -11.84
CA LYS A 140 6.13 11.27 -13.11
C LYS A 140 7.09 10.10 -12.84
N GLY A 141 6.85 8.99 -13.51
CA GLY A 141 7.68 7.80 -13.40
C GLY A 141 7.63 6.95 -14.65
N SER A 142 8.13 5.72 -14.58
CA SER A 142 8.00 4.76 -15.67
C SER A 142 7.69 3.36 -15.15
N LEU A 143 6.94 2.61 -15.94
CA LEU A 143 6.60 1.22 -15.72
C LEU A 143 7.28 0.37 -16.81
N ASN A 144 8.05 -0.66 -16.41
CA ASN A 144 8.73 -1.61 -17.31
C ASN A 144 9.57 -0.96 -18.43
N ASN A 145 10.10 0.24 -18.18
CA ASN A 145 10.85 1.04 -19.18
C ASN A 145 10.04 1.39 -20.44
N THR A 146 8.71 1.44 -20.36
CA THR A 146 7.84 1.69 -21.53
C THR A 146 7.60 3.18 -21.83
N GLY A 147 8.27 4.06 -21.11
CA GLY A 147 8.11 5.51 -21.23
C GLY A 147 7.56 6.14 -19.94
N ILE A 148 7.34 7.46 -20.02
CA ILE A 148 6.86 8.22 -18.87
C ILE A 148 5.36 7.96 -18.67
N VAL A 149 4.97 7.67 -17.43
CA VAL A 149 3.58 7.48 -17.01
C VAL A 149 3.29 8.34 -15.78
N ASP A 150 2.03 8.66 -15.58
CA ASP A 150 1.56 9.28 -14.35
C ASP A 150 1.35 8.19 -13.29
N LEU A 151 2.00 8.40 -12.13
CA LEU A 151 1.86 7.56 -10.96
C LEU A 151 1.05 8.32 -9.92
N ILE A 152 -0.10 7.80 -9.53
CA ILE A 152 -0.94 8.38 -8.49
C ILE A 152 -0.47 7.80 -7.15
N PHE A 153 -0.04 8.64 -6.22
CA PHE A 153 0.33 8.20 -4.87
C PHE A 153 -0.90 8.14 -3.98
N ASP A 154 -1.29 6.93 -3.67
CA ASP A 154 -2.50 6.58 -2.93
C ASP A 154 -2.14 5.81 -1.66
N THR A 155 -2.24 6.46 -0.50
CA THR A 155 -1.96 5.83 0.80
C THR A 155 -3.10 4.93 1.31
N GLY A 156 -4.26 4.96 0.65
CA GLY A 156 -5.35 4.02 0.88
C GLY A 156 -5.12 2.67 0.17
N ALA A 157 -4.27 2.66 -0.87
CA ALA A 157 -3.94 1.46 -1.61
C ALA A 157 -2.82 0.66 -0.93
N GLY A 158 -3.06 -0.63 -0.69
CA GLY A 158 -2.06 -1.57 -0.14
C GLY A 158 -1.13 -2.18 -1.17
N TYR A 159 -1.46 -2.04 -2.45
CA TYR A 159 -0.76 -2.63 -3.59
C TYR A 159 -0.60 -1.59 -4.71
N ASN A 160 0.12 -1.98 -5.76
CA ASN A 160 0.24 -1.15 -6.94
C ASN A 160 -0.78 -1.63 -7.99
N TYR A 161 -1.49 -0.68 -8.61
CA TYR A 161 -2.51 -0.95 -9.60
C TYR A 161 -2.16 -0.28 -10.92
N PHE A 162 -2.54 -0.91 -12.00
CA PHE A 162 -2.60 -0.30 -13.31
C PHE A 162 -4.05 -0.29 -13.78
N ILE A 163 -4.61 0.90 -13.97
CA ILE A 163 -5.96 1.07 -14.49
C ILE A 163 -5.85 1.44 -15.97
N GLY A 164 -6.53 0.70 -16.83
CA GLY A 164 -6.50 0.95 -18.25
C GLY A 164 -7.49 0.06 -19.00
N ASN A 165 -7.71 0.37 -20.26
CA ASN A 165 -8.59 -0.42 -21.15
C ASN A 165 -7.74 -1.06 -22.24
N GLY A 166 -7.42 -2.37 -22.09
CA GLY A 166 -6.62 -3.14 -23.04
C GLY A 166 -5.17 -2.64 -23.21
N LEU A 167 -4.61 -1.91 -22.22
CA LEU A 167 -3.28 -1.29 -22.34
C LEU A 167 -2.16 -2.11 -21.69
N ASN A 168 -2.45 -3.29 -21.13
CA ASN A 168 -1.49 -4.13 -20.43
C ASN A 168 -0.23 -4.42 -21.28
N GLU A 169 -0.37 -4.78 -22.55
CA GLU A 169 0.76 -5.07 -23.44
C GLU A 169 1.62 -3.83 -23.70
N LYS A 170 1.00 -2.66 -23.92
CA LYS A 170 1.70 -1.39 -24.14
C LYS A 170 2.65 -1.06 -22.98
N PHE A 171 2.27 -1.39 -21.76
CA PHE A 171 3.07 -1.16 -20.55
C PHE A 171 3.88 -2.39 -20.10
N GLY A 172 3.96 -3.42 -20.97
CA GLY A 172 4.75 -4.61 -20.73
C GLY A 172 4.25 -5.48 -19.58
N LEU A 173 2.96 -5.36 -19.22
CA LEU A 173 2.34 -6.16 -18.17
C LEU A 173 2.04 -7.56 -18.70
N LYS A 174 2.62 -8.56 -18.06
CA LYS A 174 2.38 -9.98 -18.36
C LYS A 174 1.44 -10.54 -17.32
N ILE A 175 0.16 -10.66 -17.66
CA ILE A 175 -0.84 -11.22 -16.75
C ILE A 175 -0.52 -12.69 -16.47
N ASN A 176 -0.24 -13.00 -15.21
CA ASN A 176 0.19 -14.35 -14.79
C ASN A 176 -0.33 -14.77 -13.42
N GLY A 177 -1.15 -13.95 -12.76
CA GLY A 177 -1.77 -14.24 -11.49
C GLY A 177 -3.14 -13.60 -11.34
N LEU A 178 -3.77 -13.83 -10.20
CA LEU A 178 -5.02 -13.25 -9.75
C LEU A 178 -4.87 -12.83 -8.30
N MET A 179 -5.62 -11.83 -7.86
CA MET A 179 -5.76 -11.47 -6.45
C MET A 179 -7.21 -11.13 -6.10
N GLU A 180 -7.57 -11.31 -4.84
CA GLU A 180 -8.77 -10.72 -4.29
C GLU A 180 -8.47 -9.29 -3.87
N ASP A 181 -9.23 -8.35 -4.37
CA ASP A 181 -9.14 -6.94 -4.02
C ASP A 181 -10.41 -6.49 -3.32
N GLU A 182 -10.28 -5.77 -2.22
CA GLU A 182 -11.40 -5.14 -1.53
C GLU A 182 -11.36 -3.63 -1.75
N SER A 183 -12.38 -3.13 -2.38
CA SER A 183 -12.59 -1.71 -2.60
C SER A 183 -13.74 -1.17 -1.76
N VAL A 184 -13.99 0.14 -1.84
CA VAL A 184 -15.14 0.78 -1.19
C VAL A 184 -16.50 0.25 -1.66
N THR A 185 -16.55 -0.46 -2.78
CA THR A 185 -17.78 -1.02 -3.35
C THR A 185 -17.93 -2.52 -3.15
N GLY A 186 -16.87 -3.22 -2.75
CA GLY A 186 -16.92 -4.64 -2.42
C GLY A 186 -15.66 -5.40 -2.80
N LEU A 187 -15.78 -6.73 -2.83
CA LEU A 187 -14.72 -7.66 -3.23
C LEU A 187 -14.76 -7.91 -4.73
N ALA A 188 -13.60 -7.86 -5.36
CA ALA A 188 -13.40 -8.22 -6.76
C ALA A 188 -12.21 -9.16 -6.91
N THR A 189 -12.20 -10.00 -7.95
CA THR A 189 -11.04 -10.79 -8.33
C THR A 189 -10.38 -10.14 -9.53
N GLU A 190 -9.18 -9.60 -9.32
CA GLU A 190 -8.44 -8.85 -10.32
C GLU A 190 -7.25 -9.64 -10.88
N GLN A 191 -6.83 -9.28 -12.09
CA GLN A 191 -5.67 -9.86 -12.75
C GLN A 191 -4.38 -9.25 -12.18
N THR A 192 -3.30 -10.04 -12.10
CA THR A 192 -2.00 -9.55 -11.65
C THR A 192 -0.88 -9.86 -12.63
N SER A 193 0.10 -8.97 -12.67
CA SER A 193 1.34 -9.09 -13.42
C SER A 193 2.53 -9.06 -12.48
N PHE A 194 3.46 -9.99 -12.64
CA PHE A 194 4.73 -10.08 -11.91
C PHE A 194 5.78 -10.79 -12.76
N PRO A 195 7.08 -10.41 -12.71
CA PRO A 195 7.62 -9.23 -12.05
C PRO A 195 7.52 -7.98 -12.91
N ASN A 196 7.38 -6.83 -12.28
CA ASN A 196 7.43 -5.54 -12.95
C ASN A 196 8.51 -4.64 -12.34
N GLN A 197 8.86 -3.58 -13.05
CA GLN A 197 9.80 -2.55 -12.62
C GLN A 197 9.10 -1.20 -12.60
N LEU A 198 9.16 -0.51 -11.45
CA LEU A 198 8.75 0.88 -11.32
C LEU A 198 9.99 1.75 -11.12
N GLN A 199 10.02 2.91 -11.79
CA GLN A 199 11.08 3.90 -11.61
C GLN A 199 10.47 5.29 -11.39
N ILE A 200 10.95 5.97 -10.36
CA ILE A 200 10.57 7.36 -10.02
C ILE A 200 11.86 8.14 -9.87
N SER A 201 12.11 9.08 -10.77
CA SER A 201 13.38 9.82 -10.81
C SER A 201 14.59 8.84 -10.84
N SER A 202 15.51 8.93 -9.88
CA SER A 202 16.65 8.01 -9.73
C SER A 202 16.34 6.74 -8.94
N LEU A 203 15.13 6.58 -8.44
CA LEU A 203 14.74 5.44 -7.60
C LEU A 203 14.09 4.35 -8.44
N LYS A 204 14.51 3.12 -8.24
CA LYS A 204 14.09 1.97 -9.03
C LYS A 204 13.68 0.81 -8.13
N TRP A 205 12.44 0.40 -8.25
CA TRP A 205 11.88 -0.79 -7.63
C TRP A 205 11.77 -1.91 -8.65
N ASN A 206 12.35 -3.06 -8.32
CA ASN A 206 12.23 -4.28 -9.13
C ASN A 206 11.25 -5.25 -8.45
N ASN A 207 10.83 -6.27 -9.20
CA ASN A 207 9.97 -7.34 -8.68
C ASN A 207 8.65 -6.84 -8.07
N GLN A 208 8.06 -5.82 -8.70
CA GLN A 208 6.78 -5.30 -8.25
C GLN A 208 5.63 -6.13 -8.79
N SER A 209 4.67 -6.45 -7.93
CA SER A 209 3.37 -6.95 -8.35
C SER A 209 2.49 -5.76 -8.74
N ILE A 210 1.83 -5.87 -9.88
CA ILE A 210 0.87 -4.87 -10.38
C ILE A 210 -0.46 -5.56 -10.58
N THR A 211 -1.49 -5.05 -9.93
CA THR A 211 -2.88 -5.45 -10.16
C THR A 211 -3.40 -4.71 -11.38
N TYR A 212 -3.93 -5.42 -12.35
CA TYR A 212 -4.48 -4.85 -13.58
C TYR A 212 -6.01 -4.77 -13.48
N ILE A 213 -6.51 -3.55 -13.53
CA ILE A 213 -7.94 -3.26 -13.57
C ILE A 213 -8.29 -2.83 -15.01
N ASP A 214 -9.04 -3.67 -15.71
CA ASP A 214 -9.48 -3.40 -17.07
C ASP A 214 -10.80 -2.60 -17.07
N GLU A 215 -10.67 -1.28 -16.98
CA GLU A 215 -11.81 -0.39 -16.89
C GLU A 215 -12.25 0.11 -18.27
N LYS A 216 -13.44 -0.33 -18.70
CA LYS A 216 -14.04 0.08 -19.97
C LYS A 216 -14.33 1.59 -19.98
N GLY A 217 -13.83 2.28 -21.01
CA GLY A 217 -14.00 3.74 -21.14
C GLY A 217 -12.82 4.54 -20.60
N TYR A 218 -11.91 3.95 -19.85
CA TYR A 218 -10.68 4.61 -19.43
C TYR A 218 -9.68 4.66 -20.58
N THR A 219 -9.50 5.85 -21.18
CA THR A 219 -8.66 6.04 -22.38
C THR A 219 -7.19 6.30 -22.09
N GLY A 220 -6.84 6.60 -20.83
CA GLY A 220 -5.46 6.78 -20.36
C GLY A 220 -4.97 5.54 -19.63
N GLY A 221 -3.67 5.32 -19.54
CA GLY A 221 -3.08 4.39 -18.57
C GLY A 221 -2.71 5.15 -17.30
N GLY A 222 -3.14 4.71 -16.14
CA GLY A 222 -2.76 5.28 -14.85
C GLY A 222 -2.17 4.20 -13.95
N VAL A 223 -1.09 4.51 -13.25
CA VAL A 223 -0.53 3.61 -12.23
C VAL A 223 -0.81 4.20 -10.87
N ILE A 224 -1.49 3.46 -10.02
CA ILE A 224 -1.63 3.78 -8.60
C ILE A 224 -0.48 3.10 -7.88
N ILE A 225 0.29 3.85 -7.11
CA ILE A 225 1.33 3.35 -6.22
C ILE A 225 0.85 3.46 -4.78
N GLY A 226 0.79 2.32 -4.10
CA GLY A 226 0.33 2.22 -2.72
C GLY A 226 1.42 2.53 -1.69
N TYR A 227 1.00 2.55 -0.41
CA TYR A 227 1.94 2.72 0.71
C TYR A 227 3.02 1.62 0.77
N ASN A 228 2.76 0.44 0.23
CA ASN A 228 3.71 -0.68 0.16
C ASN A 228 5.05 -0.32 -0.50
N MET A 229 5.07 0.73 -1.33
CA MET A 229 6.31 1.23 -1.95
C MET A 229 7.24 1.92 -0.95
N PHE A 230 6.70 2.46 0.14
CA PHE A 230 7.41 3.36 1.04
C PHE A 230 7.35 2.96 2.51
N GLU A 231 6.71 1.85 2.86
CA GLU A 231 6.45 1.42 4.26
C GLU A 231 7.72 1.13 5.10
N ASN A 232 8.89 1.07 4.47
CA ASN A 232 10.17 0.92 5.14
C ASN A 232 10.90 2.26 5.38
N LYS A 233 10.27 3.39 5.04
CA LYS A 233 10.83 4.73 5.14
C LYS A 233 10.00 5.61 6.08
N VAL A 234 10.59 6.71 6.48
CA VAL A 234 9.85 7.87 6.95
C VAL A 234 9.48 8.68 5.72
N VAL A 235 8.19 8.91 5.52
CA VAL A 235 7.64 9.61 4.35
C VAL A 235 7.13 10.96 4.77
N LYS A 236 7.80 12.05 4.34
CA LYS A 236 7.28 13.40 4.52
C LYS A 236 6.56 13.85 3.25
N ILE A 237 5.30 14.23 3.38
CA ILE A 237 4.49 14.86 2.34
C ILE A 237 4.48 16.37 2.65
N ASP A 238 5.26 17.13 1.89
CA ASP A 238 5.35 18.59 2.01
C ASP A 238 4.46 19.21 0.93
N TYR A 239 3.24 19.50 1.28
CA TYR A 239 2.25 20.07 0.35
C TYR A 239 2.58 21.54 -0.04
N ASP A 240 3.25 22.30 0.82
CA ASP A 240 3.67 23.67 0.51
C ASP A 240 4.68 23.70 -0.64
N LYS A 241 5.54 22.68 -0.71
CA LYS A 241 6.61 22.57 -1.71
C LYS A 241 6.28 21.57 -2.81
N SER A 242 5.20 20.83 -2.68
CA SER A 242 4.83 19.69 -3.56
C SER A 242 5.93 18.63 -3.65
N LEU A 243 6.43 18.19 -2.50
CA LEU A 243 7.51 17.22 -2.39
C LEU A 243 7.12 16.03 -1.51
N LEU A 244 7.44 14.82 -1.99
CA LEU A 244 7.59 13.63 -1.16
C LEU A 244 9.07 13.49 -0.82
N ILE A 245 9.38 13.39 0.47
CA ILE A 245 10.74 13.22 0.96
C ILE A 245 10.80 11.89 1.71
N LEU A 246 11.64 10.98 1.23
CA LEU A 246 11.85 9.65 1.78
C LEU A 246 13.15 9.64 2.56
N SER A 247 13.13 9.20 3.81
CA SER A 247 14.32 9.08 4.66
C SER A 247 14.25 7.83 5.54
N ASP A 248 15.39 7.39 6.07
CA ASP A 248 15.45 6.25 6.99
C ASP A 248 15.09 6.63 8.43
N GLU A 249 15.19 7.93 8.73
CA GLU A 249 14.97 8.47 10.08
C GLU A 249 14.08 9.73 10.02
N LEU A 250 13.49 10.05 11.16
CA LEU A 250 12.74 11.31 11.30
C LEU A 250 13.62 12.52 10.98
N PRO A 251 13.07 13.57 10.35
CA PRO A 251 13.76 14.84 10.22
C PRO A 251 14.20 15.37 11.59
N VAL A 252 15.40 15.97 11.64
CA VAL A 252 15.96 16.59 12.86
C VAL A 252 15.02 17.65 13.42
N ASP A 253 14.37 18.43 12.54
CA ASP A 253 13.41 19.45 12.92
C ASP A 253 11.99 19.04 12.57
N ILE A 254 11.21 18.72 13.59
CA ILE A 254 9.76 18.47 13.55
C ILE A 254 9.00 19.52 14.37
N SER A 255 9.58 20.67 14.61
CA SER A 255 8.92 21.76 15.36
C SER A 255 7.66 22.24 14.67
N GLY A 256 6.61 22.44 15.46
CA GLY A 256 5.27 22.80 14.97
C GLY A 256 4.46 21.63 14.41
N TYR A 257 4.99 20.39 14.44
CA TYR A 257 4.19 19.22 14.15
C TYR A 257 3.54 18.68 15.44
N THR A 258 2.27 18.29 15.36
CA THR A 258 1.59 17.51 16.40
C THR A 258 1.71 16.02 16.08
N SER A 259 2.03 15.21 17.09
CA SER A 259 2.20 13.75 16.95
C SER A 259 0.89 13.03 17.24
N VAL A 260 0.50 12.14 16.33
CA VAL A 260 -0.73 11.35 16.42
C VAL A 260 -0.39 9.85 16.37
N PRO A 261 -0.97 9.02 17.24
CA PRO A 261 -0.82 7.56 17.12
C PRO A 261 -1.30 7.06 15.76
N MET A 262 -0.59 6.08 15.23
CA MET A 262 -0.89 5.42 13.96
C MET A 262 -1.02 3.92 14.19
N ARG A 263 -1.89 3.27 13.43
CA ARG A 263 -1.94 1.81 13.27
C ARG A 263 -1.66 1.48 11.83
N HIS A 264 -0.62 0.72 11.59
CA HIS A 264 -0.31 0.22 10.26
C HIS A 264 -0.52 -1.29 10.24
N THR A 265 -1.38 -1.78 9.34
CA THR A 265 -1.76 -3.18 9.18
C THR A 265 -1.73 -3.56 7.71
N THR A 266 -1.91 -4.83 7.39
CA THR A 266 -2.06 -5.29 5.99
C THR A 266 -3.26 -4.66 5.27
N GLY A 267 -4.24 -4.14 6.02
CA GLY A 267 -5.41 -3.45 5.45
C GLY A 267 -5.27 -1.94 5.31
N GLY A 268 -4.11 -1.35 5.64
CA GLY A 268 -3.89 0.08 5.48
C GLY A 268 -3.26 0.76 6.69
N THR A 269 -3.19 2.08 6.60
CA THR A 269 -2.63 2.96 7.61
C THR A 269 -3.72 3.82 8.22
N TYR A 270 -3.90 3.75 9.53
CA TYR A 270 -5.01 4.36 10.25
C TYR A 270 -4.52 5.35 11.29
N ILE A 271 -5.27 6.45 11.42
CA ILE A 271 -5.04 7.50 12.43
C ILE A 271 -6.30 7.72 13.29
N GLU A 272 -6.11 8.12 14.53
CA GLU A 272 -7.23 8.49 15.40
C GLU A 272 -7.69 9.93 15.14
N LEU A 273 -8.96 10.10 14.83
CA LEU A 273 -9.63 11.39 14.77
C LEU A 273 -10.70 11.49 15.85
N THR A 274 -10.95 12.71 16.32
CA THR A 274 -12.10 13.04 17.17
C THR A 274 -13.06 13.94 16.40
N ILE A 275 -14.31 13.53 16.27
CA ILE A 275 -15.37 14.28 15.60
C ILE A 275 -16.28 14.85 16.68
N PHE A 276 -16.54 16.16 16.63
CA PHE A 276 -17.60 16.79 17.42
C PHE A 276 -18.84 16.97 16.55
N ASN A 277 -19.93 16.31 16.90
CA ASN A 277 -21.18 16.34 16.13
C ASN A 277 -22.17 17.43 16.57
N GLY A 278 -21.72 18.38 17.37
CA GLY A 278 -22.61 19.42 17.97
C GLY A 278 -23.13 19.05 19.35
N LYS A 279 -23.04 17.79 19.78
CA LYS A 279 -23.51 17.29 21.08
C LYS A 279 -22.39 16.63 21.90
N LYS A 280 -21.56 15.82 21.25
CA LYS A 280 -20.49 15.03 21.91
C LYS A 280 -19.28 14.87 21.02
N GLU A 281 -18.14 14.56 21.63
CA GLU A 281 -16.94 14.13 20.96
C GLU A 281 -16.98 12.59 20.74
N ILE A 282 -16.62 12.17 19.53
CA ILE A 282 -16.62 10.77 19.11
C ILE A 282 -15.27 10.45 18.50
N LYS A 283 -14.55 9.52 19.09
CA LYS A 283 -13.25 9.08 18.61
C LYS A 283 -13.37 7.85 17.74
N GLY A 284 -12.56 7.80 16.68
CA GLY A 284 -12.48 6.66 15.79
C GLY A 284 -11.16 6.57 15.06
N TRP A 285 -10.85 5.37 14.55
CA TRP A 285 -9.71 5.12 13.68
C TRP A 285 -10.15 5.22 12.23
N PHE A 286 -9.45 6.03 11.45
CA PHE A 286 -9.78 6.31 10.06
C PHE A 286 -8.61 5.95 9.15
N LEU A 287 -8.89 5.34 8.03
CA LEU A 287 -7.89 5.11 6.97
C LEU A 287 -7.34 6.47 6.50
N PHE A 288 -6.03 6.60 6.48
CA PHE A 288 -5.31 7.75 5.93
C PHE A 288 -5.16 7.55 4.43
N ASP A 289 -5.94 8.28 3.63
CA ASP A 289 -6.13 7.97 2.21
C ASP A 289 -5.97 9.21 1.33
N THR A 290 -4.81 9.33 0.67
CA THR A 290 -4.53 10.43 -0.27
C THR A 290 -5.20 10.23 -1.63
N GLY A 291 -5.71 9.03 -1.95
CA GLY A 291 -6.47 8.75 -3.15
C GLY A 291 -7.95 9.11 -3.05
N ALA A 292 -8.49 9.29 -1.83
CA ALA A 292 -9.89 9.63 -1.63
C ALA A 292 -10.15 11.14 -1.79
N SER A 293 -10.96 11.53 -2.78
CA SER A 293 -11.19 12.94 -3.16
C SER A 293 -12.10 13.74 -2.22
N PHE A 294 -12.65 13.14 -1.18
CA PHE A 294 -13.52 13.77 -0.18
C PHE A 294 -12.74 14.21 1.08
N ALA A 295 -13.45 14.84 2.04
CA ALA A 295 -12.86 15.21 3.32
C ALA A 295 -12.88 14.04 4.31
N LEU A 296 -14.06 13.51 4.62
CA LEU A 296 -14.25 12.38 5.50
C LEU A 296 -15.41 11.52 5.01
N SER A 297 -15.30 10.21 5.11
CA SER A 297 -16.39 9.28 4.86
C SER A 297 -16.51 8.28 5.99
N MET A 298 -17.75 8.06 6.46
CA MET A 298 -18.04 7.23 7.61
C MET A 298 -18.40 5.81 7.20
N ASN A 299 -17.96 4.84 7.99
CA ASN A 299 -18.46 3.48 7.91
C ASN A 299 -19.85 3.41 8.55
N ALA A 300 -20.82 2.79 7.88
CA ALA A 300 -22.22 2.75 8.29
C ALA A 300 -22.44 2.20 9.72
N ASP A 301 -21.70 1.13 10.09
CA ASP A 301 -21.80 0.56 11.44
C ASP A 301 -21.28 1.52 12.51
N PHE A 302 -20.20 2.23 12.22
CA PHE A 302 -19.64 3.21 13.15
C PHE A 302 -20.57 4.44 13.27
N GLU A 303 -21.10 4.90 12.15
CA GLU A 303 -22.07 6.01 12.09
C GLU A 303 -23.31 5.69 12.95
N SER A 304 -23.96 4.56 12.69
CA SER A 304 -25.19 4.17 13.38
C SER A 304 -24.99 3.94 14.87
N LYS A 305 -23.92 3.24 15.25
CA LYS A 305 -23.58 2.97 16.66
C LYS A 305 -23.32 4.25 17.45
N ASN A 306 -22.72 5.26 16.82
CA ASN A 306 -22.33 6.49 17.49
C ASN A 306 -23.31 7.65 17.25
N LEU A 307 -24.37 7.45 16.47
CA LEU A 307 -25.36 8.48 16.11
C LEU A 307 -24.65 9.74 15.57
N ILE A 308 -23.76 9.54 14.61
CA ILE A 308 -22.85 10.60 14.13
C ILE A 308 -23.63 11.78 13.56
N LYS A 309 -24.66 11.51 12.75
CA LYS A 309 -25.43 12.58 12.09
C LYS A 309 -26.33 13.39 13.04
N ASP A 310 -26.54 12.91 14.27
CA ASP A 310 -27.37 13.61 15.23
C ASP A 310 -26.77 14.96 15.62
N GLY A 311 -27.46 16.06 15.26
CA GLY A 311 -26.96 17.42 15.49
C GLY A 311 -26.13 18.00 14.35
N MET A 312 -25.86 17.25 13.28
CA MET A 312 -25.18 17.76 12.09
C MET A 312 -26.19 18.23 11.03
N LYS A 313 -25.85 19.32 10.35
CA LYS A 313 -26.66 19.86 9.25
C LYS A 313 -26.34 19.11 7.96
N LYS A 314 -27.39 18.53 7.33
CA LYS A 314 -27.24 18.04 5.94
C LYS A 314 -27.06 19.21 4.99
N ILE A 315 -26.04 19.15 4.13
CA ILE A 315 -25.70 20.21 3.16
C ILE A 315 -25.83 19.74 1.71
N GLY A 316 -26.00 18.43 1.48
CA GLY A 316 -26.15 17.86 0.13
C GLY A 316 -26.21 16.36 0.12
N THR A 317 -26.13 15.82 -1.10
CA THR A 317 -25.93 14.41 -1.40
C THR A 317 -24.71 14.25 -2.31
N GLY A 318 -24.07 13.11 -2.27
CA GLY A 318 -22.90 12.81 -3.10
C GLY A 318 -22.88 11.35 -3.51
N ARG A 319 -21.80 10.98 -4.22
CA ARG A 319 -21.51 9.59 -4.61
C ARG A 319 -20.09 9.25 -4.18
N ILE A 320 -19.91 8.05 -3.67
CA ILE A 320 -18.62 7.44 -3.43
C ILE A 320 -18.50 6.28 -4.42
N ALA A 321 -17.44 6.24 -5.20
CA ALA A 321 -17.20 5.22 -6.20
C ALA A 321 -15.78 4.66 -6.06
N SER A 322 -15.57 3.39 -6.38
CA SER A 322 -14.26 2.83 -6.70
C SER A 322 -14.00 2.91 -8.21
N THR A 323 -15.06 2.80 -9.02
CA THR A 323 -15.06 2.95 -10.48
C THR A 323 -16.29 3.76 -10.90
N GLU A 324 -16.33 4.27 -12.14
CA GLU A 324 -17.47 5.04 -12.65
C GLU A 324 -18.78 4.25 -12.69
N SER A 325 -18.70 2.93 -12.82
CA SER A 325 -19.86 2.03 -12.95
C SER A 325 -20.43 1.55 -11.62
N ASP A 326 -19.66 1.67 -10.52
CA ASP A 326 -20.05 1.16 -9.20
C ASP A 326 -19.91 2.25 -8.14
N TYR A 327 -21.03 2.76 -7.67
CA TYR A 327 -21.08 3.85 -6.70
C TYR A 327 -22.12 3.62 -5.61
N GLN A 328 -21.92 4.32 -4.50
CA GLN A 328 -22.88 4.43 -3.40
C GLN A 328 -23.35 5.87 -3.24
N GLU A 329 -24.65 6.08 -3.11
CA GLU A 329 -25.18 7.38 -2.73
C GLU A 329 -25.00 7.62 -1.24
N VAL A 330 -24.60 8.84 -0.89
CA VAL A 330 -24.33 9.26 0.49
C VAL A 330 -24.95 10.64 0.77
N ASP A 331 -25.35 10.85 2.02
CA ASP A 331 -25.65 12.19 2.50
C ASP A 331 -24.35 12.90 2.87
N ILE A 332 -24.28 14.20 2.60
CA ILE A 332 -23.18 15.05 3.05
C ILE A 332 -23.69 15.90 4.20
N VAL A 333 -23.11 15.71 5.39
CA VAL A 333 -23.40 16.51 6.58
C VAL A 333 -22.18 17.35 6.96
N LEU A 334 -22.40 18.41 7.74
CA LEU A 334 -21.35 19.30 8.18
C LEU A 334 -21.01 19.01 9.65
N ALA A 335 -19.79 18.50 9.89
CA ALA A 335 -19.27 18.36 11.24
C ALA A 335 -18.81 19.73 11.75
N PRO A 336 -19.31 20.22 12.89
CA PRO A 336 -18.86 21.48 13.46
C PRO A 336 -17.35 21.50 13.70
N LYS A 337 -16.77 20.36 14.11
CA LYS A 337 -15.35 20.25 14.40
C LYS A 337 -14.82 18.82 14.23
N ILE A 338 -13.62 18.71 13.67
CA ILE A 338 -12.78 17.51 13.70
C ILE A 338 -11.47 17.88 14.37
N LYS A 339 -10.96 17.01 15.25
CA LYS A 339 -9.63 17.15 15.85
C LYS A 339 -8.69 16.05 15.37
N LEU A 340 -7.50 16.45 14.99
CA LEU A 340 -6.38 15.59 14.66
C LEU A 340 -5.19 16.01 15.55
N GLY A 341 -4.99 15.31 16.67
CA GLY A 341 -4.13 15.80 17.73
C GLY A 341 -4.61 17.16 18.24
N ASP A 342 -3.70 18.17 18.19
CA ASP A 342 -4.01 19.55 18.59
C ASP A 342 -4.61 20.40 17.46
N ILE A 343 -4.69 19.86 16.24
CA ILE A 343 -5.23 20.59 15.09
C ILE A 343 -6.74 20.45 15.07
N GLU A 344 -7.44 21.58 15.03
CA GLU A 344 -8.89 21.66 14.91
C GLU A 344 -9.29 22.11 13.51
N ILE A 345 -10.17 21.36 12.85
CA ILE A 345 -10.73 21.65 11.54
C ILE A 345 -12.23 21.88 11.71
N SER A 346 -12.70 23.08 11.38
CA SER A 346 -14.11 23.46 11.52
C SER A 346 -14.88 23.22 10.22
N ASP A 347 -16.20 23.00 10.34
CA ASP A 347 -17.13 22.90 9.22
C ASP A 347 -16.72 21.88 8.16
N ALA A 348 -16.24 20.71 8.59
CA ALA A 348 -15.78 19.66 7.68
C ALA A 348 -16.96 18.85 7.11
N PRO A 349 -17.05 18.68 5.77
CA PRO A 349 -18.05 17.81 5.16
C PRO A 349 -17.74 16.35 5.48
N ILE A 350 -18.78 15.60 5.87
CA ILE A 350 -18.71 14.16 6.14
C ILE A 350 -19.73 13.44 5.26
N ASN A 351 -19.28 12.42 4.55
CA ASN A 351 -20.15 11.49 3.84
C ASN A 351 -20.67 10.45 4.82
N ILE A 352 -22.00 10.29 4.88
CA ILE A 352 -22.71 9.37 5.76
C ILE A 352 -23.80 8.62 5.00
N GLY A 353 -24.34 7.53 5.57
CA GLY A 353 -25.45 6.77 4.98
C GLY A 353 -25.03 5.83 3.85
N GLY A 354 -23.71 5.64 3.62
CA GLY A 354 -23.20 4.62 2.73
C GLY A 354 -23.35 3.21 3.30
N LYS A 355 -22.85 2.21 2.57
CA LYS A 355 -22.68 0.84 3.07
C LYS A 355 -21.42 0.75 3.94
N ASN A 356 -21.24 -0.38 4.60
CA ASN A 356 -19.95 -0.69 5.20
C ASN A 356 -18.90 -0.82 4.10
N MET A 357 -17.91 0.05 4.13
CA MET A 357 -16.85 0.12 3.12
C MET A 357 -15.77 -0.94 3.32
N PHE A 358 -15.64 -1.45 4.55
CA PHE A 358 -14.67 -2.48 4.91
C PHE A 358 -15.30 -3.42 5.93
N GLN A 359 -14.98 -4.69 5.87
CA GLN A 359 -15.34 -5.65 6.93
C GLN A 359 -14.61 -5.34 8.26
N LEU A 360 -13.85 -4.27 8.32
CA LEU A 360 -12.98 -3.92 9.42
C LEU A 360 -13.66 -2.95 10.39
N LYS A 361 -13.23 -3.04 11.64
CA LYS A 361 -13.69 -2.29 12.83
C LYS A 361 -13.32 -0.80 12.82
N TYR A 362 -13.09 -0.19 11.65
CA TYR A 362 -12.65 1.19 11.52
C TYR A 362 -13.82 2.15 11.32
N ALA A 363 -13.61 3.41 11.73
CA ALA A 363 -14.63 4.43 11.70
C ALA A 363 -14.96 4.96 10.31
N GLY A 364 -13.99 4.90 9.39
CA GLY A 364 -14.13 5.41 8.02
C GLY A 364 -12.81 5.79 7.37
N ILE A 365 -12.85 6.75 6.45
CA ILE A 365 -11.73 7.22 5.64
C ILE A 365 -11.57 8.72 5.81
N VAL A 366 -10.34 9.20 6.02
CA VAL A 366 -9.97 10.62 5.91
C VAL A 366 -9.25 10.85 4.59
N GLY A 367 -9.81 11.72 3.75
CA GLY A 367 -9.37 11.92 2.38
C GLY A 367 -8.58 13.20 2.14
N ILE A 368 -8.15 13.36 0.87
CA ILE A 368 -7.19 14.42 0.44
C ILE A 368 -7.69 15.83 0.70
N SER A 369 -9.01 16.06 0.72
CA SER A 369 -9.54 17.40 0.99
C SER A 369 -9.16 17.94 2.37
N ILE A 370 -9.03 17.07 3.38
CA ILE A 370 -8.44 17.41 4.69
C ILE A 370 -6.91 17.31 4.62
N LEU A 371 -6.38 16.18 4.10
CA LEU A 371 -4.97 15.83 4.21
C LEU A 371 -4.06 16.84 3.52
N LYS A 372 -4.45 17.39 2.37
CA LYS A 372 -3.68 18.40 1.64
C LYS A 372 -3.48 19.72 2.39
N GLN A 373 -4.24 19.97 3.45
CA GLN A 373 -4.10 21.15 4.32
C GLN A 373 -3.04 20.95 5.42
N LEU A 374 -2.43 19.75 5.48
CA LEU A 374 -1.57 19.32 6.56
C LEU A 374 -0.27 18.72 5.99
N ASN A 375 0.85 19.42 6.12
CA ASN A 375 2.14 18.77 5.88
C ASN A 375 2.25 17.57 6.84
N THR A 376 2.54 16.40 6.29
CA THR A 376 2.46 15.13 7.01
C THR A 376 3.81 14.43 7.03
N ILE A 377 4.15 13.78 8.15
CA ILE A 377 5.25 12.83 8.23
C ILE A 377 4.67 11.51 8.70
N VAL A 378 4.87 10.44 7.91
CA VAL A 378 4.48 9.08 8.25
C VAL A 378 5.72 8.32 8.69
N ASP A 379 5.77 7.93 9.94
CA ASP A 379 6.84 7.10 10.51
C ASP A 379 6.29 5.67 10.74
N TYR A 380 6.41 4.86 9.72
CA TYR A 380 5.91 3.47 9.75
C TYR A 380 6.61 2.63 10.81
N LYS A 381 7.90 2.86 11.04
CA LYS A 381 8.71 2.10 12.00
C LYS A 381 8.25 2.29 13.43
N ASN A 382 7.93 3.54 13.81
CA ASN A 382 7.52 3.90 15.18
C ASN A 382 6.00 4.00 15.36
N GLN A 383 5.21 3.67 14.33
CA GLN A 383 3.75 3.70 14.34
C GLN A 383 3.22 5.08 14.76
N ARG A 384 3.75 6.14 14.12
CA ARG A 384 3.38 7.53 14.40
C ARG A 384 3.23 8.35 13.14
N MET A 385 2.26 9.24 13.14
CA MET A 385 2.17 10.33 12.17
C MET A 385 2.33 11.67 12.85
N TYR A 386 2.87 12.61 12.08
CA TYR A 386 3.05 13.98 12.53
C TYR A 386 2.41 14.91 11.52
N PHE A 387 1.63 15.90 12.01
CA PHE A 387 0.89 16.83 11.18
C PHE A 387 1.21 18.26 11.55
N LYS A 388 1.32 19.11 10.53
CA LYS A 388 1.51 20.55 10.67
C LYS A 388 0.62 21.26 9.67
N THR A 389 -0.13 22.26 10.11
CA THR A 389 -0.91 23.10 9.19
C THR A 389 0.00 23.77 8.16
N ASN A 390 -0.48 23.86 6.93
CA ASN A 390 0.24 24.46 5.81
C ASN A 390 -0.50 25.68 5.25
N ASN A 391 -0.03 26.24 4.15
CA ASN A 391 -0.59 27.44 3.51
C ASN A 391 -2.04 27.24 3.01
N MET A 392 -2.49 26.00 2.84
CA MET A 392 -3.88 25.67 2.45
C MET A 392 -4.81 25.51 3.64
N PHE A 393 -4.30 25.60 4.88
CA PHE A 393 -5.12 25.38 6.07
C PHE A 393 -6.19 26.47 6.22
N GLY A 394 -7.42 26.02 6.51
CA GLY A 394 -8.58 26.91 6.64
C GLY A 394 -9.25 27.30 5.31
N ILE A 395 -8.75 26.80 4.17
CA ILE A 395 -9.47 26.90 2.91
C ILE A 395 -10.78 26.11 3.05
N SER A 396 -11.89 26.71 2.62
CA SER A 396 -13.22 26.07 2.73
C SER A 396 -13.23 24.68 2.10
N LEU A 397 -13.57 23.68 2.89
CA LEU A 397 -13.78 22.31 2.46
C LEU A 397 -15.11 22.10 1.71
N LYS A 398 -15.97 23.12 1.67
CA LYS A 398 -17.23 23.09 0.94
C LYS A 398 -16.92 23.20 -0.55
N LYS A 399 -17.16 22.11 -1.32
CA LYS A 399 -17.13 22.22 -2.79
C LYS A 399 -18.13 23.31 -3.21
N LYS A 400 -17.65 24.20 -4.09
CA LYS A 400 -18.48 25.20 -4.77
C LYS A 400 -19.50 24.51 -5.68
#